data_21e72c90d07954f76004d092af078ac0
#
_entry.id   21e72c90d07954f76004d092af078ac0
#
_cell.length_a   1.000
_cell.length_b   1.000
_cell.length_c   1.000
_cell.angle_alpha   90.00
_cell.angle_beta   90.00
_cell.angle_gamma   90.00
#
_symmetry.space_group_name_H-M   'P 1'
#
loop_
_entity.id
_entity.type
_entity.pdbx_description
1 polymer ?
#
loop_
_entity_poly.entity_id
_entity_poly.type
_entity_poly.pdbx_seq_one_letter_code
_entity_poly.pdbx_strand_id
1 'polypeptide(L)'
;MTERRAWRRAVYEVIQTMTSSLSQGQVTIERLCRLARVSRAGYYRLWQASAPRQHDTAVRDAIQRLVLANGRYRRGYRYITRQLRHDGLIVNHKRVLRLMREDNLLSLRRRPFVPSTTEARHPWPVVPNRARDMQLSALDQLWVADITYIRLQEEFAYLAIVLDAFSRRVVGWAMADHLGASLAVTALAMALAARRPPWGSLVHHSDRGVQYACAEYTDLLETHGIAASMSRVGNPYDNAKAERFIRTLKSEEIDGTRYRDHGDAAGHIGAFIDQVYNRQRLHSALGYQTPVAFEAEHRAQTSATALLAEVGFQGMRKSTVMPDAQPT
;
A
#
# COMPACT_ATOMS: atom_id res chain seq x y z
N MET A 1 -21.99 -15.01 -5.02
CA MET A 1 -23.30 -14.79 -5.71
C MET A 1 -24.35 -14.87 -4.63
N THR A 2 -25.35 -13.97 -4.59
CA THR A 2 -26.45 -14.07 -3.64
C THR A 2 -27.32 -15.28 -4.01
N GLU A 3 -27.80 -16.05 -3.03
CA GLU A 3 -28.65 -17.24 -3.19
C GLU A 3 -29.82 -17.01 -4.19
N ARG A 4 -30.41 -15.82 -4.16
CA ARG A 4 -31.48 -15.40 -5.07
C ARG A 4 -31.07 -15.36 -6.55
N ARG A 5 -29.78 -15.19 -6.84
CA ARG A 5 -29.26 -15.16 -8.20
C ARG A 5 -28.97 -16.57 -8.73
N ALA A 6 -28.47 -17.43 -7.85
CA ALA A 6 -28.27 -18.86 -8.15
C ALA A 6 -29.60 -19.56 -8.39
N TRP A 7 -30.62 -19.32 -7.56
CA TRP A 7 -31.94 -19.84 -7.72
C TRP A 7 -32.57 -19.43 -9.07
N ARG A 8 -32.55 -18.13 -9.43
CA ARG A 8 -33.09 -17.67 -10.73
C ARG A 8 -32.39 -18.34 -11.91
N ARG A 9 -31.10 -18.57 -11.84
CA ARG A 9 -30.37 -19.25 -12.90
C ARG A 9 -30.83 -20.70 -13.05
N ALA A 10 -30.91 -21.44 -11.96
CA ALA A 10 -31.44 -22.79 -11.96
C ALA A 10 -32.85 -22.88 -12.56
N VAL A 11 -33.74 -21.96 -12.19
CA VAL A 11 -35.11 -21.88 -12.78
C VAL A 11 -35.06 -21.65 -14.29
N TYR A 12 -34.20 -20.77 -14.78
CA TYR A 12 -34.07 -20.53 -16.23
C TYR A 12 -33.48 -21.73 -16.98
N GLU A 13 -32.57 -22.48 -16.37
CA GLU A 13 -32.04 -23.73 -16.92
C GLU A 13 -33.10 -24.80 -17.04
N VAL A 14 -33.97 -24.96 -16.04
CA VAL A 14 -35.14 -25.87 -16.10
C VAL A 14 -36.11 -25.43 -17.20
N ILE A 15 -36.42 -24.15 -17.31
CA ILE A 15 -37.31 -23.64 -18.37
C ILE A 15 -36.73 -23.96 -19.75
N GLN A 16 -35.44 -23.84 -19.96
CA GLN A 16 -34.77 -24.15 -21.22
C GLN A 16 -34.87 -25.65 -21.54
N THR A 17 -34.57 -26.50 -20.56
CA THR A 17 -34.67 -27.96 -20.71
C THR A 17 -36.13 -28.37 -21.08
N MET A 18 -37.11 -27.83 -20.40
CA MET A 18 -38.53 -28.11 -20.68
C MET A 18 -38.97 -27.65 -22.06
N THR A 19 -38.50 -26.49 -22.52
CA THR A 19 -38.84 -25.96 -23.86
C THR A 19 -38.11 -26.67 -25.00
N SER A 20 -36.93 -27.26 -24.74
CA SER A 20 -36.21 -28.06 -25.74
C SER A 20 -36.69 -29.50 -25.82
N SER A 21 -37.32 -30.04 -24.76
CA SER A 21 -37.73 -31.46 -24.67
C SER A 21 -39.20 -31.66 -25.07
N LEU A 22 -40.04 -30.62 -25.12
CA LEU A 22 -41.45 -30.72 -25.43
C LEU A 22 -41.70 -30.30 -26.88
N SER A 23 -42.51 -31.15 -27.60
CA SER A 23 -42.90 -30.90 -29.00
C SER A 23 -43.52 -29.51 -29.18
N GLN A 24 -43.24 -28.86 -30.30
CA GLN A 24 -43.73 -27.53 -30.63
C GLN A 24 -45.25 -27.40 -30.42
N GLY A 25 -45.66 -26.54 -29.47
CA GLY A 25 -47.04 -26.12 -29.30
C GLY A 25 -47.63 -26.26 -27.89
N GLN A 26 -47.06 -27.08 -26.97
CA GLN A 26 -47.71 -27.35 -25.69
C GLN A 26 -47.33 -26.39 -24.55
N VAL A 27 -46.09 -25.88 -24.52
CA VAL A 27 -45.66 -24.98 -23.42
C VAL A 27 -44.76 -23.88 -23.96
N THR A 28 -45.12 -22.63 -23.72
CA THR A 28 -44.34 -21.47 -24.14
C THR A 28 -43.41 -20.98 -23.02
N ILE A 29 -42.26 -20.43 -23.39
CA ILE A 29 -41.32 -19.77 -22.44
C ILE A 29 -42.07 -18.75 -21.58
N GLU A 30 -42.99 -18.01 -22.17
CA GLU A 30 -43.79 -17.02 -21.45
C GLU A 30 -44.64 -17.65 -20.33
N ARG A 31 -45.30 -18.77 -20.62
CA ARG A 31 -46.15 -19.48 -19.65
C ARG A 31 -45.31 -20.07 -18.52
N LEU A 32 -44.12 -20.65 -18.82
CA LEU A 32 -43.20 -21.18 -17.82
C LEU A 32 -42.59 -20.07 -16.95
N CYS A 33 -42.16 -18.95 -17.52
CA CYS A 33 -41.69 -17.81 -16.75
C CYS A 33 -42.77 -17.24 -15.81
N ARG A 34 -44.04 -17.20 -16.26
CA ARG A 34 -45.16 -16.75 -15.45
C ARG A 34 -45.44 -17.70 -14.28
N LEU A 35 -45.43 -19.00 -14.53
CA LEU A 35 -45.61 -20.02 -13.50
C LEU A 35 -44.49 -19.98 -12.45
N ALA A 36 -43.24 -19.85 -12.90
CA ALA A 36 -42.07 -19.78 -12.02
C ALA A 36 -41.88 -18.38 -11.38
N ARG A 37 -42.76 -17.43 -11.65
CA ARG A 37 -42.65 -16.03 -11.18
C ARG A 37 -41.30 -15.38 -11.46
N VAL A 38 -40.72 -15.66 -12.65
CA VAL A 38 -39.48 -15.06 -13.12
C VAL A 38 -39.71 -14.21 -14.36
N SER A 39 -38.84 -13.24 -14.62
CA SER A 39 -38.95 -12.34 -15.75
C SER A 39 -38.53 -13.01 -17.05
N ARG A 40 -39.40 -12.96 -18.10
CA ARG A 40 -39.07 -13.40 -19.47
C ARG A 40 -37.84 -12.67 -20.04
N ALA A 41 -37.74 -11.36 -19.78
CA ALA A 41 -36.57 -10.59 -20.17
C ALA A 41 -35.28 -11.07 -19.45
N GLY A 42 -35.39 -11.55 -18.20
CA GLY A 42 -34.29 -12.18 -17.46
C GLY A 42 -33.85 -13.49 -18.07
N TYR A 43 -34.79 -14.32 -18.56
CA TYR A 43 -34.52 -15.57 -19.26
C TYR A 43 -33.69 -15.31 -20.53
N TYR A 44 -34.19 -14.49 -21.46
CA TYR A 44 -33.46 -14.19 -22.69
C TYR A 44 -32.10 -13.53 -22.44
N ARG A 45 -31.97 -12.67 -21.41
CA ARG A 45 -30.72 -12.05 -21.06
C ARG A 45 -29.68 -13.04 -20.55
N LEU A 46 -30.10 -14.16 -19.93
CA LEU A 46 -29.18 -15.21 -19.48
C LEU A 46 -28.54 -15.93 -20.66
N TRP A 47 -29.30 -16.16 -21.72
CA TRP A 47 -28.87 -16.91 -22.90
C TRP A 47 -28.36 -16.04 -24.05
N GLN A 48 -28.53 -14.74 -23.98
CA GLN A 48 -27.85 -13.83 -24.90
C GLN A 48 -26.34 -13.89 -24.62
N ALA A 49 -25.60 -14.47 -25.56
CA ALA A 49 -24.16 -14.33 -25.56
C ALA A 49 -23.83 -12.84 -25.52
N SER A 50 -23.25 -12.38 -24.43
CA SER A 50 -22.79 -11.00 -24.32
C SER A 50 -21.56 -10.88 -25.23
N ALA A 51 -21.77 -10.48 -26.47
CA ALA A 51 -20.65 -10.13 -27.35
C ALA A 51 -19.79 -9.08 -26.63
N PRO A 52 -18.45 -9.24 -26.62
CA PRO A 52 -17.56 -8.24 -26.03
C PRO A 52 -17.90 -6.88 -26.67
N ARG A 53 -18.24 -5.89 -25.85
CA ARG A 53 -18.48 -4.56 -26.37
C ARG A 53 -17.19 -4.06 -26.99
N GLN A 54 -17.19 -3.63 -28.26
CA GLN A 54 -16.00 -3.11 -28.94
C GLN A 54 -15.26 -2.06 -28.09
N HIS A 55 -16.02 -1.23 -27.35
CA HIS A 55 -15.47 -0.29 -26.38
C HIS A 55 -14.68 -0.93 -25.22
N ASP A 56 -14.90 -2.22 -24.92
CA ASP A 56 -14.20 -2.90 -23.84
C ASP A 56 -12.84 -3.44 -24.30
N THR A 57 -12.61 -3.66 -25.60
CA THR A 57 -11.38 -4.25 -26.14
C THR A 57 -10.15 -3.40 -25.82
N ALA A 58 -10.17 -2.11 -26.15
CA ALA A 58 -9.05 -1.21 -25.85
C ALA A 58 -8.74 -1.11 -24.35
N VAL A 59 -9.79 -1.15 -23.50
CA VAL A 59 -9.62 -1.14 -22.05
C VAL A 59 -9.06 -2.45 -21.56
N ARG A 60 -9.49 -3.60 -22.11
CA ARG A 60 -8.94 -4.93 -21.80
C ARG A 60 -7.46 -5.02 -22.14
N ASP A 61 -7.09 -4.59 -23.34
CA ASP A 61 -5.69 -4.57 -23.79
C ASP A 61 -4.81 -3.72 -22.87
N ALA A 62 -5.30 -2.55 -22.45
CA ALA A 62 -4.59 -1.68 -21.55
C ALA A 62 -4.45 -2.33 -20.15
N ILE A 63 -5.51 -2.97 -19.63
CA ILE A 63 -5.46 -3.72 -18.36
C ILE A 63 -4.46 -4.87 -18.46
N GLN A 64 -4.51 -5.66 -19.53
CA GLN A 64 -3.63 -6.81 -19.73
C GLN A 64 -2.16 -6.36 -19.81
N ARG A 65 -1.87 -5.31 -20.58
CA ARG A 65 -0.51 -4.72 -20.65
C ARG A 65 -0.01 -4.30 -19.28
N LEU A 66 -0.83 -3.61 -18.47
CA LEU A 66 -0.46 -3.21 -17.12
C LEU A 66 -0.23 -4.41 -16.19
N VAL A 67 -1.05 -5.44 -16.29
CA VAL A 67 -0.89 -6.65 -15.48
C VAL A 67 0.38 -7.39 -15.89
N LEU A 68 0.67 -7.53 -17.18
CA LEU A 68 1.87 -8.18 -17.70
C LEU A 68 3.15 -7.38 -17.40
N ALA A 69 3.11 -6.05 -17.55
CA ALA A 69 4.25 -5.18 -17.24
C ALA A 69 4.61 -5.19 -15.75
N ASN A 70 3.63 -5.36 -14.86
CA ASN A 70 3.88 -5.53 -13.44
C ASN A 70 4.37 -6.95 -13.07
N GLY A 71 4.38 -7.89 -14.01
CA GLY A 71 4.88 -9.23 -13.86
C GLY A 71 4.29 -9.97 -12.66
N ARG A 72 5.17 -10.32 -11.70
CA ARG A 72 4.81 -11.05 -10.48
C ARG A 72 4.03 -10.21 -9.45
N TYR A 73 4.02 -8.87 -9.57
CA TYR A 73 3.36 -7.99 -8.60
C TYR A 73 1.85 -7.95 -8.81
N ARG A 74 1.11 -8.52 -7.88
CA ARG A 74 -0.34 -8.66 -7.96
C ARG A 74 -1.05 -7.36 -7.61
N ARG A 75 -1.36 -6.55 -8.61
CA ARG A 75 -2.05 -5.27 -8.45
C ARG A 75 -3.57 -5.44 -8.45
N GLY A 76 -4.25 -4.84 -7.46
CA GLY A 76 -5.71 -4.85 -7.40
C GLY A 76 -6.34 -3.84 -8.38
N TYR A 77 -7.64 -4.03 -8.68
CA TYR A 77 -8.36 -3.21 -9.67
C TYR A 77 -8.31 -1.70 -9.40
N ARG A 78 -8.21 -1.26 -8.14
CA ARG A 78 -8.11 0.18 -7.81
C ARG A 78 -6.78 0.77 -8.28
N TYR A 79 -5.70 0.03 -8.10
CA TYR A 79 -4.38 0.41 -8.62
C TYR A 79 -4.42 0.46 -10.14
N ILE A 80 -4.89 -0.59 -10.81
CA ILE A 80 -5.01 -0.64 -12.28
C ILE A 80 -5.86 0.53 -12.79
N THR A 81 -7.01 0.82 -12.16
CA THR A 81 -7.83 1.98 -12.53
C THR A 81 -7.06 3.29 -12.47
N ARG A 82 -6.24 3.46 -11.46
CA ARG A 82 -5.49 4.70 -11.27
C ARG A 82 -4.35 4.81 -12.26
N GLN A 83 -3.66 3.69 -12.53
CA GLN A 83 -2.62 3.65 -13.55
C GLN A 83 -3.18 3.96 -14.94
N LEU A 84 -4.32 3.37 -15.31
CA LEU A 84 -5.02 3.70 -16.56
C LEU A 84 -5.31 5.20 -16.69
N ARG A 85 -5.74 5.84 -15.62
CA ARG A 85 -5.97 7.30 -15.61
C ARG A 85 -4.69 8.10 -15.76
N HIS A 86 -3.63 7.69 -15.10
CA HIS A 86 -2.30 8.29 -15.23
C HIS A 86 -1.80 8.20 -16.69
N ASP A 87 -2.08 7.08 -17.34
CA ASP A 87 -1.74 6.84 -18.75
C ASP A 87 -2.77 7.46 -19.73
N GLY A 88 -3.63 8.35 -19.24
CA GLY A 88 -4.60 9.12 -20.04
C GLY A 88 -5.93 8.40 -20.32
N LEU A 89 -6.12 7.16 -19.85
CA LEU A 89 -7.34 6.37 -20.08
C LEU A 89 -8.31 6.50 -18.91
N ILE A 90 -9.30 7.41 -19.02
CA ILE A 90 -10.30 7.64 -17.95
C ILE A 90 -11.37 6.56 -17.98
N VAL A 91 -11.29 5.60 -17.06
CA VAL A 91 -12.23 4.47 -16.93
C VAL A 91 -12.81 4.40 -15.52
N ASN A 92 -14.10 4.04 -15.43
CA ASN A 92 -14.75 3.81 -14.14
C ASN A 92 -14.19 2.53 -13.49
N HIS A 93 -13.84 2.61 -12.21
CA HIS A 93 -13.28 1.49 -11.45
C HIS A 93 -14.18 0.24 -11.39
N LYS A 94 -15.51 0.40 -11.46
CA LYS A 94 -16.45 -0.72 -11.52
C LYS A 94 -16.32 -1.48 -12.86
N ARG A 95 -16.06 -0.75 -13.95
CA ARG A 95 -15.81 -1.34 -15.28
C ARG A 95 -14.48 -2.10 -15.28
N VAL A 96 -13.41 -1.52 -14.74
CA VAL A 96 -12.11 -2.20 -14.58
C VAL A 96 -12.25 -3.47 -13.75
N LEU A 97 -12.94 -3.41 -12.60
CA LEU A 97 -13.19 -4.58 -11.76
C LEU A 97 -13.94 -5.70 -12.51
N ARG A 98 -14.94 -5.33 -13.31
CA ARG A 98 -15.72 -6.30 -14.11
C ARG A 98 -14.83 -6.98 -15.13
N LEU A 99 -14.07 -6.21 -15.91
CA LEU A 99 -13.18 -6.74 -16.95
C LEU A 99 -12.08 -7.62 -16.35
N MET A 100 -11.42 -7.18 -15.29
CA MET A 100 -10.43 -8.01 -14.59
C MET A 100 -11.00 -9.31 -14.04
N ARG A 101 -12.29 -9.33 -13.64
CA ARG A 101 -12.96 -10.55 -13.18
C ARG A 101 -13.29 -11.49 -14.35
N GLU A 102 -13.77 -10.95 -15.44
CA GLU A 102 -14.08 -11.71 -16.66
C GLU A 102 -12.82 -12.38 -17.22
N ASP A 103 -11.69 -11.70 -17.15
CA ASP A 103 -10.39 -12.17 -17.68
C ASP A 103 -9.53 -12.92 -16.63
N ASN A 104 -10.07 -13.25 -15.44
CA ASN A 104 -9.37 -13.91 -14.33
C ASN A 104 -8.09 -13.19 -13.87
N LEU A 105 -8.03 -11.87 -14.00
CA LEU A 105 -6.89 -11.04 -13.63
C LEU A 105 -6.97 -10.48 -12.20
N LEU A 106 -7.92 -10.94 -11.39
CA LEU A 106 -8.04 -10.49 -10.00
C LEU A 106 -6.92 -11.05 -9.13
N SER A 107 -6.37 -10.19 -8.28
CA SER A 107 -5.43 -10.59 -7.24
C SER A 107 -6.09 -11.58 -6.27
N LEU A 108 -5.51 -12.77 -6.13
CA LEU A 108 -5.97 -13.79 -5.19
C LEU A 108 -5.51 -13.40 -3.79
N ARG A 109 -6.44 -13.36 -2.83
CA ARG A 109 -6.12 -13.21 -1.41
C ARG A 109 -5.87 -14.60 -0.82
N ARG A 110 -4.63 -14.90 -0.45
CA ARG A 110 -4.33 -16.03 0.43
C ARG A 110 -4.55 -15.59 1.89
N ARG A 111 -5.05 -16.46 2.74
CA ARG A 111 -5.06 -16.23 4.19
C ARG A 111 -3.62 -16.42 4.69
N PRO A 112 -2.97 -15.39 5.23
CA PRO A 112 -1.63 -15.54 5.74
C PRO A 112 -1.65 -16.39 7.02
N PHE A 113 -0.67 -17.26 7.16
CA PHE A 113 -0.26 -17.76 8.46
C PHE A 113 0.46 -16.61 9.17
N VAL A 114 0.05 -16.29 10.38
CA VAL A 114 0.64 -15.19 11.17
C VAL A 114 1.28 -15.80 12.42
N PRO A 115 2.60 -16.06 12.42
CA PRO A 115 3.31 -16.36 13.65
C PRO A 115 3.42 -15.10 14.52
N SER A 116 3.48 -15.27 15.83
CA SER A 116 3.78 -14.20 16.77
C SER A 116 5.28 -13.92 16.73
N THR A 117 5.69 -12.73 16.32
CA THR A 117 7.10 -12.32 16.24
C THR A 117 7.51 -11.36 17.34
N THR A 118 6.59 -10.90 18.18
CA THR A 118 6.84 -9.92 19.22
C THR A 118 6.85 -10.57 20.57
N GLU A 119 7.99 -10.59 21.23
CA GLU A 119 8.12 -10.89 22.66
C GLU A 119 8.04 -9.59 23.45
N ALA A 120 6.83 -9.26 23.92
CA ALA A 120 6.57 -8.01 24.65
C ALA A 120 6.86 -8.11 26.16
N ARG A 121 7.27 -9.28 26.66
CA ARG A 121 7.58 -9.51 28.09
C ARG A 121 9.09 -9.50 28.30
N HIS A 122 9.65 -8.32 28.44
CA HIS A 122 11.08 -8.12 28.73
C HIS A 122 11.26 -7.09 29.87
N PRO A 123 12.39 -7.13 30.62
CA PRO A 123 12.66 -6.21 31.73
C PRO A 123 13.09 -4.80 31.28
N TRP A 124 13.25 -4.54 29.99
CA TRP A 124 13.73 -3.28 29.46
C TRP A 124 12.70 -2.15 29.60
N PRO A 125 13.14 -0.89 29.76
CA PRO A 125 12.24 0.26 29.88
C PRO A 125 11.28 0.38 28.70
N VAL A 126 10.01 0.62 28.99
CA VAL A 126 8.98 0.90 27.98
C VAL A 126 8.77 2.40 27.95
N VAL A 127 8.96 3.03 26.79
CA VAL A 127 8.76 4.47 26.61
C VAL A 127 7.32 4.80 26.21
N PRO A 128 6.80 5.99 26.56
CA PRO A 128 5.45 6.42 26.21
C PRO A 128 5.22 6.46 24.68
N ASN A 129 3.98 6.23 24.27
CA ASN A 129 3.58 6.42 22.87
C ASN A 129 3.47 7.90 22.52
N ARG A 130 4.50 8.46 21.90
CA ARG A 130 4.58 9.86 21.45
C ARG A 130 3.99 10.06 20.05
N ALA A 131 3.82 8.96 19.28
CA ALA A 131 3.36 9.02 17.89
C ALA A 131 1.84 9.16 17.75
N ARG A 132 1.08 8.83 18.79
CA ARG A 132 -0.38 8.66 18.75
C ARG A 132 -1.14 9.86 18.18
N ASP A 133 -0.84 11.04 18.68
CA ASP A 133 -1.59 12.26 18.38
C ASP A 133 -0.80 13.23 17.49
N MET A 134 0.31 12.76 16.89
CA MET A 134 1.14 13.57 16.01
C MET A 134 0.43 13.91 14.71
N GLN A 135 0.29 15.21 14.42
CA GLN A 135 -0.12 15.73 13.12
C GLN A 135 1.13 15.93 12.26
N LEU A 136 1.32 15.05 11.27
CA LEU A 136 2.49 15.09 10.41
C LEU A 136 2.28 16.10 9.28
N SER A 137 3.19 17.06 9.17
CA SER A 137 3.19 18.12 8.15
C SER A 137 4.44 18.15 7.29
N ALA A 138 5.50 17.45 7.70
CA ALA A 138 6.78 17.40 6.99
C ALA A 138 7.40 16.02 7.03
N LEU A 139 8.43 15.85 6.20
CA LEU A 139 9.31 14.67 6.17
C LEU A 139 10.09 14.58 7.49
N ASP A 140 10.46 13.36 7.85
CA ASP A 140 11.38 13.07 8.95
C ASP A 140 10.93 13.60 10.33
N GLN A 141 9.59 13.73 10.54
CA GLN A 141 8.99 14.03 11.85
C GLN A 141 8.67 12.76 12.65
N LEU A 142 8.28 11.69 11.95
CA LEU A 142 7.97 10.40 12.55
C LEU A 142 8.44 9.27 11.63
N TRP A 143 9.36 8.47 12.14
CA TRP A 143 9.66 7.18 11.52
C TRP A 143 8.97 6.06 12.28
N VAL A 144 8.48 5.07 11.56
CA VAL A 144 7.88 3.86 12.12
C VAL A 144 8.70 2.65 11.69
N ALA A 145 8.98 1.76 12.64
CA ALA A 145 9.77 0.55 12.39
C ALA A 145 8.96 -0.70 12.74
N ASP A 146 9.28 -1.79 12.05
CA ASP A 146 8.70 -3.10 12.30
C ASP A 146 9.61 -4.20 11.75
N ILE A 147 9.50 -5.41 12.31
CA ILE A 147 10.24 -6.59 11.86
C ILE A 147 9.26 -7.66 11.40
N THR A 148 9.59 -8.31 10.30
CA THR A 148 8.82 -9.45 9.81
C THR A 148 9.74 -10.59 9.41
N TYR A 149 9.22 -11.82 9.46
CA TYR A 149 9.92 -12.99 8.93
C TYR A 149 9.57 -13.25 7.48
N ILE A 150 10.51 -13.84 6.78
CA ILE A 150 10.42 -14.27 5.40
C ILE A 150 10.79 -15.74 5.32
N ARG A 151 9.90 -16.54 4.72
CA ARG A 151 10.17 -17.96 4.54
C ARG A 151 11.06 -18.18 3.32
N LEU A 152 12.19 -18.81 3.52
CA LEU A 152 13.05 -19.38 2.50
C LEU A 152 12.70 -20.84 2.25
N GLN A 153 13.44 -21.54 1.42
CA GLN A 153 13.15 -22.95 1.12
C GLN A 153 13.28 -23.84 2.35
N GLU A 154 14.36 -23.68 3.11
CA GLU A 154 14.69 -24.56 4.26
C GLU A 154 14.68 -23.83 5.60
N GLU A 155 14.75 -22.49 5.61
CA GLU A 155 14.91 -21.65 6.80
C GLU A 155 14.03 -20.40 6.76
N PHE A 156 14.19 -19.53 7.74
CA PHE A 156 13.58 -18.22 7.81
C PHE A 156 14.65 -17.14 7.81
N ALA A 157 14.36 -16.03 7.15
CA ALA A 157 15.07 -14.77 7.29
C ALA A 157 14.16 -13.74 7.95
N TYR A 158 14.77 -12.71 8.53
CA TYR A 158 14.09 -11.60 9.17
C TYR A 158 14.39 -10.31 8.44
N LEU A 159 13.37 -9.48 8.25
CA LEU A 159 13.47 -8.16 7.62
C LEU A 159 13.04 -7.10 8.63
N ALA A 160 13.94 -6.20 8.99
CA ALA A 160 13.63 -4.96 9.67
C ALA A 160 13.44 -3.83 8.67
N ILE A 161 12.48 -2.94 8.90
CA ILE A 161 12.24 -1.75 8.08
C ILE A 161 12.11 -0.50 8.93
N VAL A 162 12.51 0.62 8.37
CA VAL A 162 12.22 1.96 8.87
C VAL A 162 11.52 2.74 7.76
N LEU A 163 10.34 3.29 8.06
CA LEU A 163 9.47 3.96 7.11
C LEU A 163 9.15 5.36 7.61
N ASP A 164 9.32 6.38 6.76
CA ASP A 164 8.82 7.72 7.02
C ASP A 164 7.29 7.74 7.02
N ALA A 165 6.70 8.14 8.13
CA ALA A 165 5.26 8.04 8.32
C ALA A 165 4.47 9.09 7.54
N PHE A 166 5.09 10.17 7.08
CA PHE A 166 4.49 11.21 6.26
C PHE A 166 4.49 10.80 4.79
N SER A 167 5.68 10.52 4.22
CA SER A 167 5.85 10.17 2.81
C SER A 167 5.57 8.70 2.49
N ARG A 168 5.43 7.82 3.48
CA ARG A 168 5.33 6.36 3.32
C ARG A 168 6.56 5.72 2.68
N ARG A 169 7.64 6.44 2.51
CA ARG A 169 8.88 5.91 1.96
C ARG A 169 9.58 5.02 2.96
N VAL A 170 10.01 3.85 2.53
CA VAL A 170 10.97 3.05 3.29
C VAL A 170 12.33 3.71 3.15
N VAL A 171 12.88 4.17 4.26
CA VAL A 171 14.13 4.95 4.33
C VAL A 171 15.30 4.12 4.80
N GLY A 172 15.05 2.99 5.46
CA GLY A 172 16.05 2.02 5.86
C GLY A 172 15.46 0.62 5.96
N TRP A 173 16.27 -0.39 5.68
CA TRP A 173 15.92 -1.80 5.84
C TRP A 173 17.16 -2.66 5.99
N ALA A 174 17.00 -3.80 6.61
CA ALA A 174 18.05 -4.81 6.74
C ALA A 174 17.43 -6.20 6.78
N MET A 175 18.19 -7.20 6.32
CA MET A 175 17.82 -8.62 6.44
C MET A 175 18.92 -9.39 7.19
N ALA A 176 18.51 -10.36 8.00
CA ALA A 176 19.39 -11.29 8.69
C ALA A 176 18.74 -12.67 8.80
N ASP A 177 19.55 -13.68 9.10
CA ASP A 177 19.11 -15.04 9.43
C ASP A 177 18.64 -15.19 10.88
N HIS A 178 18.82 -14.16 11.70
CA HIS A 178 18.45 -14.14 13.12
C HIS A 178 17.63 -12.90 13.49
N LEU A 179 16.89 -13.01 14.59
CA LEU A 179 16.06 -11.93 15.15
C LEU A 179 16.82 -11.18 16.27
N GLY A 180 18.06 -10.75 16.00
CA GLY A 180 18.88 -10.00 16.94
C GLY A 180 18.67 -8.49 16.87
N ALA A 181 19.15 -7.77 17.89
CA ALA A 181 19.13 -6.30 17.94
C ALA A 181 19.90 -5.66 16.77
N SER A 182 21.01 -6.26 16.36
CA SER A 182 21.84 -5.82 15.23
C SER A 182 21.05 -5.67 13.92
N LEU A 183 20.00 -6.48 13.69
CA LEU A 183 19.11 -6.36 12.55
C LEU A 183 18.39 -5.01 12.54
N ALA A 184 17.78 -4.63 13.66
CA ALA A 184 17.08 -3.35 13.80
C ALA A 184 18.07 -2.16 13.74
N VAL A 185 19.22 -2.28 14.40
CA VAL A 185 20.31 -1.28 14.38
C VAL A 185 20.80 -1.03 12.95
N THR A 186 21.01 -2.07 12.16
CA THR A 186 21.44 -1.95 10.75
C THR A 186 20.40 -1.21 9.91
N ALA A 187 19.11 -1.53 10.07
CA ALA A 187 18.03 -0.84 9.37
C ALA A 187 17.95 0.66 9.75
N LEU A 188 18.11 0.98 11.04
CA LEU A 188 18.12 2.35 11.53
C LEU A 188 19.36 3.11 11.05
N ALA A 189 20.55 2.51 11.07
CA ALA A 189 21.77 3.11 10.57
C ALA A 189 21.67 3.46 9.07
N MET A 190 21.08 2.58 8.26
CA MET A 190 20.80 2.87 6.85
C MET A 190 19.87 4.09 6.70
N ALA A 191 18.81 4.18 7.50
CA ALA A 191 17.87 5.30 7.46
C ALA A 191 18.56 6.63 7.85
N LEU A 192 19.37 6.61 8.90
CA LEU A 192 20.14 7.78 9.38
C LEU A 192 21.15 8.27 8.34
N ALA A 193 21.87 7.36 7.70
CA ALA A 193 22.83 7.69 6.63
C ALA A 193 22.12 8.34 5.42
N ALA A 194 20.92 7.86 5.07
CA ALA A 194 20.15 8.35 3.94
C ALA A 194 19.48 9.71 4.20
N ARG A 195 19.09 10.02 5.46
CA ARG A 195 18.20 11.15 5.78
C ARG A 195 18.86 12.28 6.58
N ARG A 196 19.70 11.96 7.55
CA ARG A 196 20.35 12.90 8.46
C ARG A 196 19.35 13.90 9.08
N PRO A 197 18.33 13.45 9.81
CA PRO A 197 17.33 14.33 10.39
C PRO A 197 17.99 15.34 11.35
N PRO A 198 17.48 16.58 11.44
CA PRO A 198 17.97 17.54 12.41
C PRO A 198 17.81 17.03 13.84
N TRP A 199 18.74 17.38 14.71
CA TRP A 199 18.71 17.02 16.12
C TRP A 199 17.38 17.41 16.78
N GLY A 200 16.74 16.47 17.48
CA GLY A 200 15.49 16.70 18.20
C GLY A 200 14.22 16.81 17.36
N SER A 201 14.31 16.70 16.02
CA SER A 201 13.17 16.86 15.13
C SER A 201 12.36 15.57 14.89
N LEU A 202 12.94 14.41 15.17
CA LEU A 202 12.40 13.10 14.79
C LEU A 202 11.93 12.32 16.00
N VAL A 203 10.73 11.73 15.89
CA VAL A 203 10.24 10.67 16.76
C VAL A 203 10.38 9.33 16.01
N HIS A 204 10.97 8.35 16.67
CA HIS A 204 11.05 6.97 16.16
C HIS A 204 10.09 6.07 16.93
N HIS A 205 9.15 5.46 16.22
CA HIS A 205 8.10 4.64 16.81
C HIS A 205 8.23 3.17 16.36
N SER A 206 8.16 2.26 17.32
CA SER A 206 8.20 0.82 17.11
C SER A 206 7.16 0.08 17.96
N ASP A 207 7.03 -1.23 17.77
CA ASP A 207 6.41 -2.09 18.76
C ASP A 207 7.31 -2.23 20.01
N ARG A 208 6.88 -3.06 20.98
CA ARG A 208 7.65 -3.34 22.21
C ARG A 208 8.57 -4.54 22.05
N GLY A 209 9.08 -4.80 20.86
CA GLY A 209 10.07 -5.86 20.65
C GLY A 209 11.37 -5.56 21.41
N VAL A 210 11.99 -6.61 21.97
CA VAL A 210 13.28 -6.52 22.69
C VAL A 210 14.37 -5.84 21.84
N GLN A 211 14.30 -5.98 20.51
CA GLN A 211 15.23 -5.41 19.56
C GLN A 211 15.25 -3.88 19.58
N TYR A 212 14.13 -3.26 19.90
CA TYR A 212 13.96 -1.81 19.98
C TYR A 212 14.19 -1.22 21.38
N ALA A 213 14.17 -2.09 22.40
CA ALA A 213 14.34 -1.70 23.80
C ALA A 213 15.78 -1.94 24.32
N CYS A 214 16.65 -2.58 23.55
CA CYS A 214 18.03 -2.86 23.95
C CYS A 214 18.89 -1.59 23.93
N ALA A 215 19.97 -1.58 24.75
CA ALA A 215 20.87 -0.44 24.88
C ALA A 215 21.47 0.00 23.53
N GLU A 216 21.96 -0.93 22.73
CA GLU A 216 22.57 -0.63 21.43
C GLU A 216 21.64 0.20 20.52
N TYR A 217 20.34 -0.11 20.51
CA TYR A 217 19.35 0.59 19.70
C TYR A 217 18.98 1.96 20.30
N THR A 218 18.79 2.02 21.63
CA THR A 218 18.43 3.26 22.32
C THR A 218 19.58 4.27 22.30
N ASP A 219 20.82 3.83 22.49
CA ASP A 219 22.02 4.65 22.40
C ASP A 219 22.19 5.28 21.01
N LEU A 220 21.87 4.51 19.95
CA LEU A 220 21.89 5.03 18.59
C LEU A 220 20.84 6.13 18.38
N LEU A 221 19.63 5.98 18.92
CA LEU A 221 18.60 7.03 18.87
C LEU A 221 19.03 8.28 19.65
N GLU A 222 19.56 8.10 20.87
CA GLU A 222 20.04 9.20 21.73
C GLU A 222 21.19 9.96 21.09
N THR A 223 22.16 9.26 20.50
CA THR A 223 23.31 9.85 19.79
C THR A 223 22.89 10.76 18.64
N HIS A 224 21.70 10.53 18.07
CA HIS A 224 21.15 11.35 16.99
C HIS A 224 20.03 12.30 17.44
N GLY A 225 19.76 12.40 18.75
CA GLY A 225 18.71 13.25 19.31
C GLY A 225 17.30 12.83 18.93
N ILE A 226 17.08 11.54 18.68
CA ILE A 226 15.81 10.99 18.22
C ILE A 226 14.99 10.51 19.42
N ALA A 227 13.76 11.00 19.54
CA ALA A 227 12.88 10.61 20.63
C ALA A 227 12.28 9.21 20.38
N ALA A 228 12.54 8.28 21.28
CA ALA A 228 11.94 6.95 21.22
C ALA A 228 10.44 7.00 21.57
N SER A 229 9.65 6.13 20.93
CA SER A 229 8.21 5.96 21.14
C SER A 229 7.85 4.49 20.92
N MET A 230 6.98 3.92 21.76
CA MET A 230 6.58 2.52 21.64
C MET A 230 5.06 2.37 21.64
N SER A 231 4.56 1.43 20.86
CA SER A 231 3.16 1.03 20.80
C SER A 231 2.67 0.51 22.16
N ARG A 232 1.37 0.61 22.42
CA ARG A 232 0.73 -0.06 23.55
C ARG A 232 0.63 -1.56 23.28
N VAL A 233 0.60 -2.36 24.34
CA VAL A 233 0.42 -3.82 24.21
C VAL A 233 -0.88 -4.13 23.49
N GLY A 234 -0.82 -4.94 22.44
CA GLY A 234 -1.99 -5.44 21.73
C GLY A 234 -2.77 -4.39 20.92
N ASN A 235 -2.20 -3.20 20.66
CA ASN A 235 -2.86 -2.18 19.85
C ASN A 235 -2.21 -2.05 18.47
N PRO A 236 -2.77 -2.71 17.43
CA PRO A 236 -2.23 -2.67 16.07
C PRO A 236 -2.36 -1.29 15.40
N TYR A 237 -3.20 -0.40 15.92
CA TYR A 237 -3.39 0.94 15.34
C TYR A 237 -2.18 1.84 15.56
N ASP A 238 -1.40 1.58 16.62
CA ASP A 238 -0.25 2.41 16.97
C ASP A 238 0.88 2.30 15.93
N ASN A 239 1.07 1.14 15.26
CA ASN A 239 2.07 0.92 14.21
C ASN A 239 1.48 0.58 12.82
N ALA A 240 0.23 0.98 12.57
CA ALA A 240 -0.51 0.59 11.37
C ALA A 240 0.17 0.94 10.02
N LYS A 241 1.08 1.92 10.00
CA LYS A 241 1.78 2.33 8.77
C LYS A 241 2.86 1.32 8.37
N ALA A 242 3.66 0.86 9.31
CA ALA A 242 4.65 -0.19 9.09
C ALA A 242 3.98 -1.54 8.78
N GLU A 243 2.96 -1.93 9.56
CA GLU A 243 2.17 -3.14 9.28
C GLU A 243 1.56 -3.14 7.87
N ARG A 244 1.08 -1.97 7.41
CA ARG A 244 0.52 -1.84 6.07
C ARG A 244 1.57 -2.02 4.99
N PHE A 245 2.80 -1.52 5.20
CA PHE A 245 3.91 -1.78 4.29
C PHE A 245 4.22 -3.28 4.24
N ILE A 246 4.41 -3.92 5.39
CA ILE A 246 4.68 -5.37 5.49
C ILE A 246 3.60 -6.20 4.80
N ARG A 247 2.33 -5.85 4.99
CA ARG A 247 1.22 -6.50 4.27
C ARG A 247 1.32 -6.33 2.76
N THR A 248 1.73 -5.15 2.30
CA THR A 248 1.94 -4.88 0.87
C THR A 248 3.11 -5.71 0.33
N LEU A 249 4.25 -5.71 1.02
CA LEU A 249 5.41 -6.51 0.68
C LEU A 249 5.05 -8.00 0.59
N LYS A 250 4.39 -8.54 1.64
CA LYS A 250 3.98 -9.95 1.64
C LYS A 250 3.07 -10.29 0.47
N SER A 251 2.05 -9.47 0.21
CA SER A 251 1.06 -9.76 -0.84
C SER A 251 1.57 -9.53 -2.26
N GLU A 252 2.51 -8.61 -2.47
CA GLU A 252 2.95 -8.22 -3.80
C GLU A 252 4.28 -8.87 -4.19
N GLU A 253 5.17 -9.15 -3.24
CA GLU A 253 6.50 -9.72 -3.52
C GLU A 253 6.68 -11.12 -2.94
N ILE A 254 6.35 -11.35 -1.65
CA ILE A 254 6.71 -12.59 -0.96
C ILE A 254 5.74 -13.72 -1.25
N ASP A 255 4.40 -13.47 -1.20
CA ASP A 255 3.40 -14.52 -1.36
C ASP A 255 3.44 -15.16 -2.75
N GLY A 256 3.89 -16.40 -2.83
CA GLY A 256 4.03 -17.16 -4.07
C GLY A 256 5.41 -17.08 -4.70
N THR A 257 6.36 -16.37 -4.08
CA THR A 257 7.79 -16.41 -4.44
C THR A 257 8.49 -17.46 -3.58
N ARG A 258 9.41 -18.20 -4.18
CA ARG A 258 10.29 -19.14 -3.48
C ARG A 258 11.70 -18.60 -3.58
N TYR A 259 12.22 -18.12 -2.46
CA TYR A 259 13.60 -17.68 -2.36
C TYR A 259 14.50 -18.88 -2.05
N ARG A 260 15.60 -19.00 -2.77
CA ARG A 260 16.57 -20.08 -2.60
C ARG A 260 17.28 -19.97 -1.26
N ASP A 261 17.82 -18.77 -1.00
CA ASP A 261 18.65 -18.46 0.14
C ASP A 261 18.45 -17.00 0.58
N HIS A 262 19.17 -16.60 1.62
CA HIS A 262 19.14 -15.25 2.17
C HIS A 262 19.54 -14.18 1.13
N GLY A 263 20.59 -14.42 0.32
CA GLY A 263 21.07 -13.48 -0.69
C GLY A 263 20.05 -13.25 -1.80
N ASP A 264 19.42 -14.32 -2.27
CA ASP A 264 18.35 -14.28 -3.26
C ASP A 264 17.14 -13.47 -2.74
N ALA A 265 16.72 -13.72 -1.49
CA ALA A 265 15.64 -12.97 -0.86
C ALA A 265 16.00 -11.49 -0.68
N ALA A 266 17.19 -11.19 -0.20
CA ALA A 266 17.65 -9.81 0.01
C ALA A 266 17.71 -9.02 -1.29
N GLY A 267 18.21 -9.62 -2.38
CA GLY A 267 18.21 -8.99 -3.70
C GLY A 267 16.81 -8.65 -4.22
N HIS A 268 15.90 -9.60 -4.13
CA HIS A 268 14.53 -9.42 -4.58
C HIS A 268 13.74 -8.42 -3.74
N ILE A 269 13.85 -8.49 -2.42
CA ILE A 269 13.14 -7.60 -1.49
C ILE A 269 13.72 -6.20 -1.56
N GLY A 270 15.04 -6.04 -1.65
CA GLY A 270 15.68 -4.76 -1.85
C GLY A 270 15.21 -4.09 -3.15
N ALA A 271 15.20 -4.82 -4.26
CA ALA A 271 14.67 -4.33 -5.53
C ALA A 271 13.19 -3.94 -5.43
N PHE A 272 12.37 -4.74 -4.73
CA PHE A 272 10.97 -4.38 -4.49
C PHE A 272 10.84 -3.09 -3.70
N ILE A 273 11.59 -2.93 -2.60
CA ILE A 273 11.53 -1.72 -1.77
C ILE A 273 11.94 -0.50 -2.58
N ASP A 274 13.12 -0.54 -3.22
CA ASP A 274 13.73 0.63 -3.82
C ASP A 274 13.09 1.01 -5.15
N GLN A 275 12.83 0.05 -6.03
CA GLN A 275 12.33 0.33 -7.37
C GLN A 275 10.81 0.30 -7.43
N VAL A 276 10.18 -0.69 -6.79
CA VAL A 276 8.73 -0.89 -6.94
C VAL A 276 7.95 -0.09 -5.91
N TYR A 277 8.22 -0.29 -4.61
CA TYR A 277 7.44 0.35 -3.55
C TYR A 277 7.69 1.86 -3.49
N ASN A 278 8.95 2.28 -3.46
CA ASN A 278 9.31 3.69 -3.31
C ASN A 278 9.12 4.50 -4.59
N ARG A 279 9.36 3.93 -5.80
CA ARG A 279 9.41 4.69 -7.07
C ARG A 279 8.25 4.44 -8.03
N GLN A 280 7.58 3.29 -7.96
CA GLN A 280 6.53 2.94 -8.94
C GLN A 280 5.15 2.80 -8.32
N ARG A 281 5.08 2.40 -7.04
CA ARG A 281 3.81 2.10 -6.41
C ARG A 281 3.05 3.37 -6.04
N LEU A 282 1.81 3.49 -6.56
CA LEU A 282 0.92 4.60 -6.24
C LEU A 282 0.23 4.38 -4.88
N HIS A 283 0.25 5.39 -4.02
CA HIS A 283 -0.31 5.35 -2.68
C HIS A 283 -1.53 6.26 -2.55
N SER A 284 -2.68 5.69 -2.21
CA SER A 284 -3.92 6.46 -2.05
C SER A 284 -3.83 7.54 -0.97
N ALA A 285 -3.04 7.29 0.09
CA ALA A 285 -2.80 8.26 1.16
C ALA A 285 -1.92 9.45 0.73
N LEU A 286 -1.25 9.35 -0.41
CA LEU A 286 -0.41 10.39 -0.99
C LEU A 286 -1.03 10.97 -2.28
N GLY A 287 -2.36 11.00 -2.37
CA GLY A 287 -3.03 11.45 -3.59
C GLY A 287 -2.74 10.58 -4.83
N TYR A 288 -2.34 9.33 -4.63
CA TYR A 288 -1.89 8.41 -5.67
C TYR A 288 -0.57 8.81 -6.33
N GLN A 289 0.31 9.37 -5.55
CA GLN A 289 1.72 9.55 -5.93
C GLN A 289 2.56 8.39 -5.40
N THR A 290 3.77 8.25 -5.95
CA THR A 290 4.79 7.38 -5.35
C THR A 290 5.45 8.10 -4.18
N PRO A 291 6.00 7.39 -3.18
CA PRO A 291 6.73 8.02 -2.08
C PRO A 291 7.81 9.01 -2.54
N VAL A 292 8.60 8.63 -3.55
CA VAL A 292 9.67 9.49 -4.08
C VAL A 292 9.12 10.73 -4.77
N ALA A 293 8.08 10.62 -5.59
CA ALA A 293 7.47 11.77 -6.25
C ALA A 293 6.84 12.74 -5.25
N PHE A 294 6.13 12.19 -4.24
CA PHE A 294 5.55 12.98 -3.14
C PHE A 294 6.61 13.77 -2.38
N GLU A 295 7.74 13.15 -2.04
CA GLU A 295 8.84 13.86 -1.35
C GLU A 295 9.46 14.95 -2.22
N ALA A 296 9.63 14.69 -3.51
CA ALA A 296 10.18 15.68 -4.43
C ALA A 296 9.27 16.91 -4.55
N GLU A 297 7.98 16.71 -4.68
CA GLU A 297 6.98 17.78 -4.72
C GLU A 297 6.94 18.56 -3.38
N HIS A 298 6.90 17.86 -2.25
CA HIS A 298 6.89 18.50 -0.93
C HIS A 298 8.11 19.37 -0.70
N ARG A 299 9.32 18.89 -1.06
CA ARG A 299 10.55 19.68 -0.96
C ARG A 299 10.52 20.92 -1.86
N ALA A 300 10.03 20.80 -3.09
CA ALA A 300 9.89 21.94 -3.99
C ALA A 300 8.95 22.99 -3.43
N GLN A 301 7.80 22.58 -2.88
CA GLN A 301 6.83 23.51 -2.25
C GLN A 301 7.42 24.21 -1.02
N THR A 302 8.15 23.46 -0.16
CA THR A 302 8.80 24.03 1.03
C THR A 302 9.86 25.04 0.64
N SER A 303 10.69 24.74 -0.37
CA SER A 303 11.72 25.66 -0.88
C SER A 303 11.11 26.93 -1.49
N ALA A 304 10.05 26.79 -2.27
CA ALA A 304 9.34 27.95 -2.86
C ALA A 304 8.73 28.85 -1.76
N THR A 305 8.14 28.25 -0.74
CA THR A 305 7.57 29.01 0.39
C THR A 305 8.64 29.76 1.18
N ALA A 306 9.81 29.13 1.40
CA ALA A 306 10.94 29.76 2.08
C ALA A 306 11.47 30.97 1.28
N LEU A 307 11.63 30.82 -0.05
CA LEU A 307 12.07 31.91 -0.94
C LEU A 307 11.08 33.09 -0.91
N LEU A 308 9.78 32.83 -0.98
CA LEU A 308 8.75 33.89 -0.90
C LEU A 308 8.78 34.62 0.44
N ALA A 309 9.03 33.90 1.54
CA ALA A 309 9.17 34.51 2.88
C ALA A 309 10.40 35.42 2.96
N GLU A 310 11.53 35.02 2.39
CA GLU A 310 12.76 35.83 2.32
C GLU A 310 12.58 37.11 1.48
N VAL A 311 11.96 37.00 0.32
CA VAL A 311 11.67 38.16 -0.57
C VAL A 311 10.71 39.13 0.12
N GLY A 312 9.67 38.61 0.77
CA GLY A 312 8.74 39.43 1.55
C GLY A 312 9.41 40.21 2.70
N PHE A 313 10.35 39.58 3.40
CA PHE A 313 11.11 40.19 4.50
C PHE A 313 12.11 41.25 3.99
N GLN A 314 12.74 41.07 2.85
CA GLN A 314 13.61 42.06 2.21
C GLN A 314 12.82 43.28 1.68
N GLY A 315 11.60 43.06 1.19
CA GLY A 315 10.69 44.14 0.77
C GLY A 315 10.29 45.06 1.94
N MET A 316 10.02 44.50 3.09
CA MET A 316 9.69 45.25 4.32
C MET A 316 10.87 46.08 4.86
N ARG A 317 12.10 45.55 4.78
CA ARG A 317 13.29 46.32 5.24
C ARG A 317 13.63 47.53 4.38
N LYS A 318 13.30 47.53 3.08
CA LYS A 318 13.50 48.68 2.18
C LYS A 318 12.45 49.79 2.35
N SER A 319 11.31 49.51 2.94
CA SER A 319 10.22 50.48 3.17
C SER A 319 10.39 51.30 4.47
N THR A 320 11.37 50.99 5.31
CA THR A 320 11.55 51.65 6.63
C THR A 320 12.74 52.63 6.64
N VAL A 321 13.24 53.04 5.48
CA VAL A 321 14.20 54.19 5.42
C VAL A 321 13.37 55.47 5.43
N MET A 322 13.30 56.12 6.58
CA MET A 322 12.72 57.45 6.75
C MET A 322 13.49 58.46 5.85
N PRO A 323 12.80 59.44 5.21
CA PRO A 323 13.50 60.54 4.56
C PRO A 323 14.16 61.45 5.62
N ASP A 324 15.43 61.75 5.41
CA ASP A 324 16.19 62.68 6.24
C ASP A 324 15.43 64.02 6.38
N ALA A 325 15.17 64.44 7.61
CA ALA A 325 14.70 65.77 7.95
C ALA A 325 15.85 66.75 7.65
N GLN A 326 15.65 67.65 6.69
CA GLN A 326 16.55 68.77 6.47
C GLN A 326 16.37 69.81 7.63
N PRO A 327 17.45 70.30 8.22
CA PRO A 327 17.39 71.39 9.18
C PRO A 327 17.25 72.74 8.41
N THR A 328 16.28 73.54 8.85
CA THR A 328 16.19 74.99 8.58
C THR A 328 17.06 75.80 9.55
#